data_401f244f72b523e9647de9a214fcaf70
#
_entry.id   401f244f72b523e9647de9a214fcaf70
#
_cell.length_a   1.000
_cell.length_b   1.000
_cell.length_c   1.000
_cell.angle_alpha   90.00
_cell.angle_beta   90.00
_cell.angle_gamma   90.00
#
_symmetry.space_group_name_H-M   'P 1'
#
loop_
_entity.id
_entity.type
_entity.pdbx_description
1 polymer ?
#
loop_
_entity_poly.entity_id
_entity_poly.type
_entity_poly.pdbx_seq_one_letter_code
_entity_poly.pdbx_strand_id
1 'polypeptide(L)'
;MIKKKIIVPRGIRYIGEWKDFSFNRFPGKCIINKQLPGCGFTEYCLRGPENVILCSPRKMLLKNKKDQHGRDVYLVINELEKEAEVDKDISKPIKNPKEDEPVKRDNSEIYERLYYEISDYTYKRYLNNQSAKILVTYDSYKIVKDILEKLGIFDKFVTVVDEFQSILHDARFKSNTELNFLTYLAQSPTSYFVSATPMMDEYLEMLDEFKDLPYYELDWYS
;
A
#
# COMPACT_ATOMS: atom_id res chain seq x y z
N MET A 1 -24.06 2.83 7.20
CA MET A 1 -22.91 3.71 6.87
C MET A 1 -23.36 4.94 6.08
N ILE A 2 -22.89 6.14 6.43
CA ILE A 2 -23.25 7.38 5.71
C ILE A 2 -22.24 7.63 4.61
N LYS A 3 -22.70 7.59 3.34
CA LYS A 3 -21.90 7.91 2.17
C LYS A 3 -21.96 9.39 1.86
N LYS A 4 -20.79 10.01 1.71
CA LYS A 4 -20.65 11.42 1.31
C LYS A 4 -20.15 11.48 -0.13
N LYS A 5 -20.84 12.24 -0.99
CA LYS A 5 -20.40 12.46 -2.37
C LYS A 5 -19.47 13.66 -2.44
N ILE A 6 -18.42 13.53 -3.21
CA ILE A 6 -17.51 14.63 -3.58
C ILE A 6 -17.59 14.77 -5.09
N ILE A 7 -18.14 15.88 -5.55
CA ILE A 7 -18.30 16.17 -6.97
C ILE A 7 -16.92 16.48 -7.57
N VAL A 8 -16.54 15.70 -8.57
CA VAL A 8 -15.35 15.99 -9.38
C VAL A 8 -15.68 17.12 -10.35
N PRO A 9 -14.87 18.19 -10.42
CA PRO A 9 -15.15 19.29 -11.31
C PRO A 9 -15.27 18.88 -12.79
N ARG A 10 -16.16 19.51 -13.53
CA ARG A 10 -16.32 19.23 -14.96
C ARG A 10 -15.03 19.46 -15.73
N GLY A 11 -14.72 18.57 -16.67
CA GLY A 11 -13.51 18.62 -17.49
C GLY A 11 -12.28 17.94 -16.88
N ILE A 12 -12.35 17.52 -15.62
CA ILE A 12 -11.30 16.70 -14.99
C ILE A 12 -11.42 15.26 -15.48
N ARG A 13 -10.36 14.73 -16.08
CA ARG A 13 -10.24 13.31 -16.50
C ARG A 13 -9.45 12.48 -15.49
N TYR A 14 -8.46 13.09 -14.87
CA TYR A 14 -7.57 12.45 -13.91
C TYR A 14 -7.49 13.25 -12.61
N ILE A 15 -7.41 12.59 -11.48
CA ILE A 15 -7.31 13.24 -10.15
C ILE A 15 -6.16 14.26 -10.11
N GLY A 16 -5.03 13.97 -10.78
CA GLY A 16 -3.88 14.89 -10.84
C GLY A 16 -4.14 16.22 -11.56
N GLU A 17 -5.21 16.33 -12.35
CA GLU A 17 -5.64 17.56 -13.01
C GLU A 17 -6.48 18.45 -12.08
N TRP A 18 -7.00 17.89 -11.02
CA TRP A 18 -7.81 18.60 -10.04
C TRP A 18 -6.91 19.32 -9.03
N LYS A 19 -6.62 20.61 -9.30
CA LYS A 19 -5.68 21.43 -8.54
C LYS A 19 -5.99 21.52 -7.03
N ASP A 20 -7.27 21.48 -6.67
CA ASP A 20 -7.71 21.56 -5.29
C ASP A 20 -7.86 20.18 -4.63
N PHE A 21 -7.54 19.09 -5.32
CA PHE A 21 -7.56 17.78 -4.72
C PHE A 21 -6.41 17.62 -3.73
N SER A 22 -6.72 17.19 -2.52
CA SER A 22 -5.75 16.95 -1.46
C SER A 22 -6.32 15.93 -0.47
N PHE A 23 -5.46 15.13 0.12
CA PHE A 23 -5.85 14.24 1.21
C PHE A 23 -6.41 14.99 2.43
N ASN A 24 -6.08 16.26 2.62
CA ASN A 24 -6.63 17.09 3.69
C ASN A 24 -8.16 17.31 3.59
N ARG A 25 -8.77 16.97 2.46
CA ARG A 25 -10.25 16.97 2.31
C ARG A 25 -10.91 15.83 3.07
N PHE A 26 -10.17 14.82 3.43
CA PHE A 26 -10.67 13.62 4.08
C PHE A 26 -10.21 13.59 5.54
N PRO A 27 -10.98 12.96 6.44
CA PRO A 27 -10.50 12.68 7.79
C PRO A 27 -9.31 11.72 7.74
N GLY A 28 -8.56 11.63 8.82
CA GLY A 28 -7.35 10.82 8.91
C GLY A 28 -7.50 9.35 8.53
N LYS A 29 -8.70 8.77 8.70
CA LYS A 29 -9.05 7.42 8.22
C LYS A 29 -10.39 7.46 7.52
N CYS A 30 -10.47 6.97 6.30
CA CYS A 30 -11.73 6.84 5.57
C CYS A 30 -11.62 5.86 4.40
N ILE A 31 -12.79 5.51 3.87
CA ILE A 31 -12.95 4.76 2.63
C ILE A 31 -13.19 5.75 1.50
N ILE A 32 -12.49 5.57 0.38
CA ILE A 32 -12.64 6.39 -0.83
C ILE A 32 -13.01 5.48 -1.99
N ASN A 33 -14.28 5.55 -2.41
CA ASN A 33 -14.71 4.94 -3.66
C ASN A 33 -14.41 5.93 -4.79
N LYS A 34 -13.39 5.63 -5.58
CA LYS A 34 -13.00 6.46 -6.73
C LYS A 34 -13.93 6.30 -7.93
N GLN A 35 -14.87 5.34 -7.91
CA GLN A 35 -15.89 4.97 -8.91
C GLN A 35 -15.34 4.69 -10.30
N LEU A 36 -14.39 5.50 -10.78
CA LEU A 36 -13.81 5.39 -12.12
C LEU A 36 -12.44 4.67 -12.05
N PRO A 37 -12.32 3.44 -12.58
CA PRO A 37 -11.02 2.80 -12.78
C PRO A 37 -10.15 3.65 -13.72
N GLY A 38 -8.85 3.72 -13.43
CA GLY A 38 -7.92 4.50 -14.26
C GLY A 38 -8.01 6.02 -14.10
N CYS A 39 -8.77 6.53 -13.12
CA CYS A 39 -8.88 7.97 -12.83
C CYS A 39 -7.57 8.65 -12.34
N GLY A 40 -6.45 7.93 -12.35
CA GLY A 40 -5.15 8.47 -11.96
C GLY A 40 -4.92 8.63 -10.46
N PHE A 41 -5.75 8.02 -9.60
CA PHE A 41 -5.60 8.15 -8.15
C PHE A 41 -4.26 7.62 -7.64
N THR A 42 -3.84 6.44 -8.09
CA THR A 42 -2.53 5.87 -7.76
C THR A 42 -1.39 6.77 -8.24
N GLU A 43 -1.53 7.33 -9.44
CA GLU A 43 -0.55 8.26 -10.01
C GLU A 43 -0.47 9.57 -9.21
N TYR A 44 -1.62 10.08 -8.75
CA TYR A 44 -1.66 11.21 -7.82
C TYR A 44 -0.89 10.91 -6.52
N CYS A 45 -1.09 9.72 -5.93
CA CYS A 45 -0.35 9.31 -4.74
C CYS A 45 1.17 9.34 -4.95
N LEU A 46 1.63 8.94 -6.14
CA LEU A 46 3.06 8.84 -6.44
C LEU A 46 3.69 10.17 -6.86
N ARG A 47 2.91 11.11 -7.41
CA ARG A 47 3.40 12.43 -7.86
C ARG A 47 3.02 13.60 -6.95
N GLY A 48 2.05 13.40 -6.08
CA GLY A 48 1.57 14.42 -5.14
C GLY A 48 2.61 14.84 -4.10
N PRO A 49 2.32 15.88 -3.33
CA PRO A 49 3.28 16.46 -2.38
C PRO A 49 3.45 15.65 -1.08
N GLU A 50 2.52 14.75 -0.77
CA GLU A 50 2.52 14.01 0.48
C GLU A 50 3.54 12.86 0.47
N ASN A 51 4.14 12.54 1.63
CA ASN A 51 4.82 11.25 1.81
C ASN A 51 3.78 10.14 1.84
N VAL A 52 3.95 9.11 1.02
CA VAL A 52 2.95 8.06 0.86
C VAL A 52 3.56 6.68 1.04
N ILE A 53 2.88 5.83 1.81
CA ILE A 53 3.04 4.38 1.78
C ILE A 53 1.86 3.83 0.96
N LEU A 54 2.14 3.34 -0.24
CA LEU A 54 1.13 2.75 -1.11
C LEU A 54 1.15 1.23 -0.96
N CYS A 55 0.09 0.70 -0.35
CA CYS A 55 -0.11 -0.72 -0.14
C CYS A 55 -0.98 -1.32 -1.25
N SER A 56 -0.55 -2.43 -1.85
CA SER A 56 -1.35 -3.18 -2.82
C SER A 56 -1.09 -4.68 -2.69
N PRO A 57 -2.10 -5.55 -2.90
CA PRO A 57 -1.89 -6.98 -2.91
C PRO A 57 -1.17 -7.46 -4.19
N ARG A 58 -1.14 -6.62 -5.23
CA ARG A 58 -0.63 -6.99 -6.56
C ARG A 58 0.83 -6.61 -6.74
N LYS A 59 1.75 -7.56 -6.51
CA LYS A 59 3.19 -7.38 -6.70
C LYS A 59 3.56 -6.83 -8.08
N MET A 60 2.95 -7.35 -9.15
CA MET A 60 3.23 -6.89 -10.52
C MET A 60 2.86 -5.42 -10.74
N LEU A 61 1.75 -4.96 -10.15
CA LEU A 61 1.37 -3.55 -10.21
C LEU A 61 2.43 -2.66 -9.56
N LEU A 62 2.90 -3.07 -8.37
CA LEU A 62 3.94 -2.33 -7.65
C LEU A 62 5.28 -2.33 -8.41
N LYS A 63 5.68 -3.47 -9.00
CA LYS A 63 6.87 -3.56 -9.85
C LYS A 63 6.76 -2.63 -11.07
N ASN A 64 5.63 -2.65 -11.79
CA ASN A 64 5.39 -1.77 -12.93
C ASN A 64 5.45 -0.28 -12.53
N LYS A 65 4.93 0.08 -11.36
CA LYS A 65 5.04 1.44 -10.84
C LYS A 65 6.48 1.80 -10.47
N LYS A 66 7.23 0.86 -9.90
CA LYS A 66 8.67 1.04 -9.66
C LYS A 66 9.43 1.29 -10.96
N ASP A 67 9.14 0.54 -12.01
CA ASP A 67 9.79 0.70 -13.32
C ASP A 67 9.44 2.05 -13.96
N GLN A 68 8.18 2.50 -13.86
CA GLN A 68 7.72 3.79 -14.38
C GLN A 68 8.32 4.99 -13.64
N HIS A 69 8.49 4.91 -12.33
CA HIS A 69 8.93 6.02 -11.48
C HIS A 69 10.39 5.95 -11.07
N GLY A 70 11.06 4.82 -11.32
CA GLY A 70 12.49 4.65 -11.08
C GLY A 70 12.90 4.96 -9.64
N ARG A 71 13.80 5.95 -9.49
CA ARG A 71 14.34 6.35 -8.18
C ARG A 71 13.40 7.19 -7.32
N ASP A 72 12.30 7.68 -7.90
CA ASP A 72 11.32 8.50 -7.16
C ASP A 72 10.49 7.69 -6.19
N VAL A 73 10.44 6.37 -6.34
CA VAL A 73 9.74 5.46 -5.44
C VAL A 73 10.67 4.38 -4.90
N TYR A 74 10.41 3.91 -3.69
CA TYR A 74 11.07 2.77 -3.07
C TYR A 74 10.11 1.60 -2.98
N LEU A 75 10.52 0.40 -3.42
CA LEU A 75 9.68 -0.79 -3.45
C LEU A 75 10.12 -1.81 -2.41
N VAL A 76 9.19 -2.22 -1.54
CA VAL A 76 9.36 -3.30 -0.57
C VAL A 76 8.36 -4.41 -0.89
N ILE A 77 8.86 -5.55 -1.30
CA ILE A 77 8.08 -6.78 -1.51
C ILE A 77 8.74 -7.90 -0.71
N ASN A 78 7.95 -8.90 -0.31
CA ASN A 78 8.46 -10.01 0.49
C ASN A 78 9.63 -10.70 -0.22
N GLU A 79 10.83 -10.57 0.35
CA GLU A 79 12.05 -11.09 -0.25
C GLU A 79 12.20 -12.61 -0.09
N LEU A 80 11.49 -13.20 0.86
CA LEU A 80 11.47 -14.66 1.02
C LEU A 80 10.88 -15.38 -0.21
N GLU A 81 10.08 -14.67 -1.01
CA GLU A 81 9.53 -15.21 -2.26
C GLU A 81 10.40 -14.93 -3.49
N LYS A 82 11.29 -13.93 -3.46
CA LYS A 82 12.21 -13.65 -4.59
C LYS A 82 13.13 -14.83 -4.90
N GLU A 83 13.57 -15.55 -3.88
CA GLU A 83 14.45 -16.70 -4.05
C GLU A 83 13.72 -17.95 -4.56
N ALA A 84 12.42 -18.09 -4.24
CA ALA A 84 11.61 -19.19 -4.79
C ALA A 84 11.30 -19.04 -6.29
N GLU A 85 11.36 -17.80 -6.83
CA GLU A 85 11.24 -17.55 -8.27
C GLU A 85 12.57 -17.81 -9.02
N VAL A 86 13.71 -17.54 -8.39
CA VAL A 86 15.04 -17.78 -8.98
C VAL A 86 15.34 -19.28 -9.07
N ASP A 87 14.90 -20.08 -8.08
CA ASP A 87 15.10 -21.54 -8.10
C ASP A 87 14.23 -22.28 -9.14
N LYS A 88 13.20 -21.66 -9.70
CA LYS A 88 12.37 -22.26 -10.76
C LYS A 88 13.04 -22.25 -12.14
N ASP A 89 14.03 -21.42 -12.37
CA ASP A 89 14.76 -21.36 -13.65
C ASP A 89 15.95 -22.34 -13.74
N ILE A 90 16.26 -23.05 -12.65
CA ILE A 90 17.30 -24.08 -12.63
C ILE A 90 16.67 -25.48 -12.53
N SER A 91 15.97 -25.87 -13.61
CA SER A 91 15.50 -27.25 -13.74
C SER A 91 16.60 -28.17 -14.27
N LYS A 92 17.33 -28.80 -13.37
CA LYS A 92 17.91 -30.15 -13.58
C LYS A 92 18.05 -30.90 -12.24
N PRO A 93 17.63 -32.15 -12.16
CA PRO A 93 17.61 -32.89 -10.92
C PRO A 93 19.00 -33.45 -10.61
N ILE A 94 19.63 -33.02 -9.53
CA ILE A 94 20.67 -33.76 -8.87
C ILE A 94 20.11 -34.32 -7.58
N LYS A 95 19.82 -35.61 -7.59
CA LYS A 95 19.47 -36.39 -6.40
C LYS A 95 20.71 -36.61 -5.56
N ASN A 96 20.69 -36.14 -4.33
CA ASN A 96 21.34 -36.83 -3.22
C ASN A 96 20.64 -36.48 -1.92
N PRO A 97 20.19 -37.47 -1.14
CA PRO A 97 19.42 -37.25 0.07
C PRO A 97 20.37 -37.27 1.27
N LYS A 98 20.58 -36.14 1.91
CA LYS A 98 20.97 -36.08 3.33
C LYS A 98 20.67 -34.70 3.90
N GLU A 99 19.72 -34.70 4.84
CA GLU A 99 19.59 -33.76 5.97
C GLU A 99 19.42 -32.28 5.59
N ASP A 100 18.17 -31.92 5.24
CA ASP A 100 17.74 -30.54 5.22
C ASP A 100 17.06 -30.20 6.56
N GLU A 101 17.84 -29.74 7.52
CA GLU A 101 17.26 -28.82 8.50
C GLU A 101 16.90 -27.53 7.76
N PRO A 102 15.67 -27.00 7.93
CA PRO A 102 15.33 -25.71 7.33
C PRO A 102 16.27 -24.67 7.92
N VAL A 103 17.13 -24.11 7.08
CA VAL A 103 17.97 -22.97 7.43
C VAL A 103 17.02 -21.87 7.89
N LYS A 104 16.95 -21.61 9.19
CA LYS A 104 16.27 -20.44 9.76
C LYS A 104 17.02 -19.23 9.25
N ARG A 105 16.53 -18.66 8.14
CA ARG A 105 17.09 -17.43 7.59
C ARG A 105 16.96 -16.35 8.67
N ASP A 106 18.06 -15.65 8.89
CA ASP A 106 18.13 -14.60 9.88
C ASP A 106 17.37 -13.38 9.36
N ASN A 107 16.10 -13.26 9.77
CA ASN A 107 15.25 -12.10 9.45
C ASN A 107 15.87 -10.77 9.92
N SER A 108 16.90 -10.82 10.78
CA SER A 108 17.59 -9.61 11.28
C SER A 108 18.40 -8.94 10.18
N GLU A 109 19.09 -9.71 9.31
CA GLU A 109 19.89 -9.15 8.21
C GLU A 109 18.99 -8.44 7.18
N ILE A 110 17.84 -9.02 6.84
CA ILE A 110 16.85 -8.41 5.93
C ILE A 110 16.33 -7.11 6.53
N TYR A 111 15.99 -7.11 7.82
CA TYR A 111 15.50 -5.92 8.51
C TYR A 111 16.57 -4.82 8.54
N GLU A 112 17.82 -5.13 8.88
CA GLU A 112 18.90 -4.13 8.92
C GLU A 112 19.16 -3.54 7.54
N ARG A 113 19.22 -4.34 6.49
CA ARG A 113 19.36 -3.85 5.13
C ARG A 113 18.24 -2.90 4.76
N LEU A 114 16.98 -3.30 4.95
CA LEU A 114 15.81 -2.46 4.65
C LEU A 114 15.82 -1.17 5.48
N TYR A 115 16.25 -1.25 6.73
CA TYR A 115 16.38 -0.08 7.59
C TYR A 115 17.35 0.96 6.99
N TYR A 116 18.53 0.53 6.56
CA TYR A 116 19.50 1.43 5.94
C TYR A 116 19.01 1.97 4.59
N GLU A 117 18.44 1.13 3.75
CA GLU A 117 17.95 1.54 2.43
C GLU A 117 16.77 2.52 2.52
N ILE A 118 15.79 2.28 3.37
CA ILE A 118 14.65 3.17 3.59
C ILE A 118 15.11 4.47 4.24
N SER A 119 16.03 4.40 5.20
CA SER A 119 16.61 5.58 5.85
C SER A 119 17.32 6.47 4.82
N ASP A 120 18.21 5.89 4.02
CA ASP A 120 18.95 6.61 2.96
C ASP A 120 18.00 7.22 1.92
N TYR A 121 17.01 6.43 1.46
CA TYR A 121 16.00 6.91 0.51
C TYR A 121 15.20 8.08 1.06
N THR A 122 14.62 7.96 2.26
CA THR A 122 13.80 9.01 2.87
C THR A 122 14.60 10.26 3.17
N TYR A 123 15.85 10.12 3.64
CA TYR A 123 16.75 11.21 3.90
C TYR A 123 17.14 11.98 2.62
N LYS A 124 17.45 11.27 1.52
CA LYS A 124 17.73 11.90 0.21
C LYS A 124 16.55 12.67 -0.33
N ARG A 125 15.31 12.11 -0.20
CA ARG A 125 14.09 12.81 -0.59
C ARG A 125 13.89 14.08 0.22
N TYR A 126 14.09 14.01 1.52
CA TYR A 126 14.00 15.18 2.41
C TYR A 126 15.01 16.27 2.04
N LEU A 127 16.28 15.93 1.82
CA LEU A 127 17.33 16.90 1.43
C LEU A 127 17.00 17.62 0.11
N ASN A 128 16.31 16.96 -0.80
CA ASN A 128 15.91 17.52 -2.09
C ASN A 128 14.54 18.22 -2.06
N ASN A 129 13.95 18.42 -0.88
CA ASN A 129 12.58 18.94 -0.73
C ASN A 129 11.54 18.16 -1.54
N GLN A 130 11.69 16.85 -1.60
CA GLN A 130 10.81 15.93 -2.31
C GLN A 130 10.11 15.01 -1.34
N SER A 131 8.84 14.64 -1.66
CA SER A 131 8.12 13.67 -0.88
C SER A 131 8.65 12.24 -1.11
N ALA A 132 8.64 11.42 -0.07
CA ALA A 132 9.00 10.02 -0.13
C ALA A 132 7.79 9.15 -0.50
N LYS A 133 7.99 8.16 -1.39
CA LYS A 133 6.96 7.25 -1.89
C LYS A 133 7.42 5.81 -1.71
N ILE A 134 6.79 5.08 -0.81
CA ILE A 134 7.12 3.69 -0.53
C ILE A 134 6.00 2.80 -1.04
N LEU A 135 6.33 1.91 -1.95
CA LEU A 135 5.42 0.89 -2.49
C LEU A 135 5.61 -0.40 -1.70
N VAL A 136 4.53 -0.99 -1.21
CA VAL A 136 4.64 -2.16 -0.34
C VAL A 136 3.47 -3.14 -0.54
N THR A 137 3.75 -4.45 -0.45
CA THR A 137 2.71 -5.47 -0.35
C THR A 137 2.13 -5.54 1.06
N TYR A 138 0.93 -6.09 1.22
CA TYR A 138 0.27 -6.17 2.53
C TYR A 138 1.09 -6.93 3.58
N ASP A 139 1.76 -8.01 3.18
CA ASP A 139 2.62 -8.83 4.03
C ASP A 139 3.91 -8.11 4.47
N SER A 140 4.39 -7.16 3.66
CA SER A 140 5.60 -6.40 3.94
C SER A 140 5.35 -5.06 4.66
N TYR A 141 4.08 -4.67 4.82
CA TYR A 141 3.73 -3.37 5.43
C TYR A 141 4.27 -3.19 6.84
N LYS A 142 4.19 -4.27 7.66
CA LYS A 142 4.67 -4.22 9.05
C LYS A 142 6.12 -3.79 9.16
N ILE A 143 7.00 -4.36 8.33
CA ILE A 143 8.43 -4.05 8.40
C ILE A 143 8.69 -2.58 8.02
N VAL A 144 7.97 -2.05 7.02
CA VAL A 144 8.07 -0.63 6.64
C VAL A 144 7.60 0.27 7.78
N LYS A 145 6.44 -0.06 8.37
CA LYS A 145 5.90 0.67 9.52
C LYS A 145 6.91 0.71 10.67
N ASP A 146 7.41 -0.44 11.09
CA ASP A 146 8.36 -0.56 12.22
C ASP A 146 9.64 0.25 11.95
N ILE A 147 10.14 0.27 10.71
CA ILE A 147 11.31 1.07 10.32
C ILE A 147 11.01 2.57 10.40
N LEU A 148 9.89 3.02 9.83
CA LEU A 148 9.53 4.44 9.85
C LEU A 148 9.21 4.94 11.26
N GLU A 149 8.64 4.10 12.14
CA GLU A 149 8.46 4.40 13.55
C GLU A 149 9.81 4.54 14.27
N LYS A 150 10.75 3.62 14.03
CA LYS A 150 12.11 3.68 14.60
C LYS A 150 12.87 4.93 14.12
N LEU A 151 12.61 5.39 12.90
CA LEU A 151 13.14 6.65 12.36
C LEU A 151 12.41 7.90 12.88
N GLY A 152 11.27 7.74 13.58
CA GLY A 152 10.48 8.85 14.11
C GLY A 152 9.77 9.68 13.04
N ILE A 153 9.48 9.09 11.87
CA ILE A 153 8.87 9.79 10.73
C ILE A 153 7.58 9.13 10.21
N PHE A 154 7.10 8.08 10.85
CA PHE A 154 5.90 7.37 10.39
C PHE A 154 4.65 8.27 10.35
N ASP A 155 4.49 9.17 11.31
CA ASP A 155 3.40 10.14 11.38
C ASP A 155 3.37 11.17 10.24
N LYS A 156 4.48 11.30 9.51
CA LYS A 156 4.61 12.16 8.33
C LYS A 156 4.15 11.48 7.03
N PHE A 157 3.74 10.22 7.11
CA PHE A 157 3.29 9.44 5.96
C PHE A 157 1.79 9.24 5.98
N VAL A 158 1.21 9.31 4.79
CA VAL A 158 -0.15 8.88 4.51
C VAL A 158 -0.10 7.43 4.01
N THR A 159 -0.84 6.53 4.64
CA THR A 159 -0.98 5.16 4.15
C THR A 159 -2.17 5.07 3.20
N VAL A 160 -1.94 4.62 1.97
CA VAL A 160 -2.97 4.40 0.97
C VAL A 160 -3.06 2.91 0.66
N VAL A 161 -4.22 2.32 0.90
CA VAL A 161 -4.49 0.90 0.64
C VAL A 161 -5.30 0.82 -0.65
N ASP A 162 -4.61 0.56 -1.77
CA ASP A 162 -5.27 0.44 -3.08
C ASP A 162 -5.86 -0.97 -3.25
N GLU A 163 -6.99 -1.04 -3.95
CA GLU A 163 -7.75 -2.28 -4.16
C GLU A 163 -8.15 -2.97 -2.86
N PHE A 164 -8.51 -2.20 -1.84
CA PHE A 164 -8.81 -2.77 -0.52
C PHE A 164 -9.99 -3.75 -0.51
N GLN A 165 -10.85 -3.75 -1.54
CA GLN A 165 -11.88 -4.79 -1.71
C GLN A 165 -11.31 -6.20 -1.70
N SER A 166 -10.03 -6.40 -2.07
CA SER A 166 -9.38 -7.70 -1.98
C SER A 166 -9.34 -8.22 -0.54
N ILE A 167 -9.10 -7.34 0.44
CA ILE A 167 -9.11 -7.69 1.86
C ILE A 167 -10.51 -8.21 2.26
N LEU A 168 -11.57 -7.57 1.73
CA LEU A 168 -12.95 -7.96 2.03
C LEU A 168 -13.31 -9.31 1.40
N HIS A 169 -12.83 -9.58 0.18
CA HIS A 169 -13.06 -10.87 -0.47
C HIS A 169 -12.32 -12.01 0.25
N ASP A 170 -11.08 -11.77 0.64
CA ASP A 170 -10.21 -12.77 1.26
C ASP A 170 -10.52 -12.96 2.75
N ALA A 171 -11.19 -12.01 3.40
CA ALA A 171 -11.66 -12.15 4.79
C ALA A 171 -12.58 -13.37 5.01
N ARG A 172 -13.24 -13.89 3.94
CA ARG A 172 -13.96 -15.17 3.97
C ARG A 172 -13.03 -16.39 4.03
N PHE A 173 -11.81 -16.27 3.53
CA PHE A 173 -10.80 -17.34 3.45
C PHE A 173 -9.65 -17.16 4.44
N LYS A 174 -9.71 -16.12 5.30
CA LYS A 174 -8.84 -15.80 6.44
C LYS A 174 -7.41 -16.30 6.26
N SER A 175 -6.64 -15.61 5.44
CA SER A 175 -5.19 -15.72 5.61
C SER A 175 -4.77 -14.85 6.82
N ASN A 176 -3.81 -15.33 7.59
CA ASN A 176 -3.28 -14.58 8.73
C ASN A 176 -2.65 -13.23 8.28
N THR A 177 -2.29 -13.12 7.02
CA THR A 177 -1.64 -11.94 6.44
C THR A 177 -2.57 -10.72 6.41
N GLU A 178 -3.81 -10.89 5.91
CA GLU A 178 -4.78 -9.79 5.82
C GLU A 178 -5.23 -9.33 7.20
N LEU A 179 -5.46 -10.27 8.13
CA LEU A 179 -5.84 -9.92 9.51
C LEU A 179 -4.73 -9.15 10.22
N ASN A 180 -3.47 -9.59 10.09
CA ASN A 180 -2.32 -8.91 10.64
C ASN A 180 -2.15 -7.51 10.02
N PHE A 181 -2.34 -7.39 8.70
CA PHE A 181 -2.26 -6.12 8.01
C PHE A 181 -3.31 -5.13 8.52
N LEU A 182 -4.57 -5.55 8.69
CA LEU A 182 -5.63 -4.70 9.27
C LEU A 182 -5.27 -4.24 10.68
N THR A 183 -4.72 -5.13 11.51
CA THR A 183 -4.27 -4.78 12.87
C THR A 183 -3.19 -3.69 12.84
N TYR A 184 -2.23 -3.78 11.93
CA TYR A 184 -1.20 -2.74 11.78
C TYR A 184 -1.73 -1.43 11.23
N LEU A 185 -2.70 -1.48 10.30
CA LEU A 185 -3.39 -0.29 9.77
C LEU A 185 -4.20 0.43 10.85
N ALA A 186 -4.77 -0.29 11.80
CA ALA A 186 -5.49 0.32 12.92
C ALA A 186 -4.60 1.26 13.73
N GLN A 187 -3.30 1.02 13.77
CA GLN A 187 -2.30 1.85 14.45
C GLN A 187 -1.83 3.05 13.61
N SER A 188 -2.09 3.06 12.30
CA SER A 188 -1.72 4.19 11.45
C SER A 188 -2.64 5.39 11.72
N PRO A 189 -2.09 6.61 11.95
CA PRO A 189 -2.91 7.80 12.19
C PRO A 189 -3.68 8.23 10.93
N THR A 190 -3.15 7.95 9.74
CA THR A 190 -3.72 8.37 8.48
C THR A 190 -3.72 7.22 7.49
N SER A 191 -4.91 6.68 7.18
CA SER A 191 -5.09 5.55 6.27
C SER A 191 -6.30 5.76 5.36
N TYR A 192 -6.08 5.69 4.06
CA TYR A 192 -7.12 5.79 3.04
C TYR A 192 -7.29 4.45 2.34
N PHE A 193 -8.50 3.89 2.45
CA PHE A 193 -8.89 2.62 1.82
C PHE A 193 -9.56 2.92 0.50
N VAL A 194 -8.88 2.61 -0.61
CA VAL A 194 -9.28 3.07 -1.94
C VAL A 194 -9.73 1.92 -2.82
N SER A 195 -10.86 2.10 -3.50
CA SER A 195 -11.37 1.15 -4.49
C SER A 195 -12.09 1.87 -5.61
N ALA A 196 -12.09 1.29 -6.82
CA ALA A 196 -12.95 1.69 -7.91
C ALA A 196 -14.21 0.81 -8.04
N THR A 197 -14.22 -0.33 -7.37
CA THR A 197 -15.33 -1.29 -7.42
C THR A 197 -16.40 -0.87 -6.42
N PRO A 198 -17.68 -0.87 -6.79
CA PRO A 198 -18.76 -0.71 -5.82
C PRO A 198 -18.63 -1.80 -4.75
N MET A 199 -18.63 -1.36 -3.50
CA MET A 199 -18.56 -2.28 -2.38
C MET A 199 -19.96 -2.52 -1.84
N MET A 200 -20.22 -3.77 -1.50
CA MET A 200 -21.45 -4.12 -0.83
C MET A 200 -21.30 -3.69 0.63
N ASP A 201 -22.19 -2.80 1.06
CA ASP A 201 -22.20 -2.23 2.42
C ASP A 201 -22.19 -3.31 3.50
N GLU A 202 -22.87 -4.43 3.26
CA GLU A 202 -22.91 -5.58 4.15
C GLU A 202 -21.53 -6.13 4.52
N TYR A 203 -20.56 -6.11 3.60
CA TYR A 203 -19.19 -6.57 3.91
C TYR A 203 -18.42 -5.58 4.77
N LEU A 204 -18.63 -4.28 4.55
CA LEU A 204 -17.98 -3.24 5.34
C LEU A 204 -18.50 -3.23 6.78
N GLU A 205 -19.80 -3.50 6.97
CA GLU A 205 -20.44 -3.56 8.27
C GLU A 205 -20.06 -4.82 9.08
N MET A 206 -19.59 -5.87 8.40
CA MET A 206 -19.11 -7.10 9.05
C MET A 206 -17.74 -6.99 9.69
N LEU A 207 -16.93 -5.99 9.30
CA LEU A 207 -15.58 -5.81 9.79
C LEU A 207 -15.51 -4.60 10.73
N ASP A 208 -15.16 -4.85 11.98
CA ASP A 208 -15.06 -3.82 13.01
C ASP A 208 -14.14 -2.66 12.61
N GLU A 209 -13.10 -2.93 11.82
CA GLU A 209 -12.16 -1.94 11.34
C GLU A 209 -12.76 -0.96 10.33
N PHE A 210 -13.85 -1.31 9.65
CA PHE A 210 -14.45 -0.50 8.57
C PHE A 210 -15.84 0.05 8.87
N LYS A 211 -16.61 -0.59 9.77
CA LYS A 211 -18.04 -0.27 9.99
C LYS A 211 -18.31 1.20 10.34
N ASP A 212 -17.39 1.83 11.06
CA ASP A 212 -17.53 3.20 11.55
C ASP A 212 -16.70 4.21 10.75
N LEU A 213 -16.00 3.77 9.69
CA LEU A 213 -15.21 4.69 8.88
C LEU A 213 -16.09 5.59 8.01
N PRO A 214 -15.75 6.87 7.90
CA PRO A 214 -16.35 7.75 6.91
C PRO A 214 -16.16 7.20 5.50
N TYR A 215 -17.20 7.25 4.68
CA TYR A 215 -17.21 6.75 3.31
C TYR A 215 -17.43 7.89 2.33
N TYR A 216 -16.54 8.04 1.36
CA TYR A 216 -16.59 9.05 0.33
C TYR A 216 -16.68 8.43 -1.06
N GLU A 217 -17.54 9.01 -1.91
CA GLU A 217 -17.66 8.65 -3.32
C GLU A 217 -17.25 9.83 -4.18
N LEU A 218 -16.33 9.60 -5.13
CA LEU A 218 -15.99 10.61 -6.14
C LEU A 218 -17.00 10.56 -7.25
N ASP A 219 -17.83 11.60 -7.39
CA ASP A 219 -18.87 11.69 -8.40
C ASP A 219 -18.34 12.42 -9.64
N TRP A 220 -18.12 11.66 -10.71
CA TRP A 220 -17.51 12.12 -11.97
C TRP A 220 -18.51 12.69 -12.98
N TYR A 221 -19.81 12.55 -12.74
CA TYR A 221 -20.84 12.77 -13.74
C TYR A 221 -21.86 13.82 -13.36
N SER A 222 -21.64 14.59 -12.31
CA SER A 222 -22.55 15.63 -11.85
C SER A 222 -22.35 16.96 -12.56
#